data_1035ee9efe4f241cc5be7bbc94de414c
#
_entry.id   1035ee9efe4f241cc5be7bbc94de414c
#
_cell.length_a   1.000
_cell.length_b   1.000
_cell.length_c   1.000
_cell.angle_alpha   90.00
_cell.angle_beta   90.00
_cell.angle_gamma   90.00
#
_symmetry.space_group_name_H-M   'P 1'
#
loop_
_entity.id
_entity.type
_entity.pdbx_description
1 polymer ?
#
loop_
_entity_poly.entity_id
_entity_poly.type
_entity_poly.pdbx_seq_one_letter_code
_entity_poly.pdbx_strand_id
1 'polypeptide(L)'
;GLLGRVETGATVLVVADAGMPTINDPGLAIVRRAIERGLPVTCAPGPSAVLDALCLSGLPTDRFCYEGFLPRKHSERVQYLRTLRSERRTIVFYETLHRIDDSMADLLDVFGPNRKMALCRELTKDFEQSRRGTIAQIRQSVIDEPPRGEMVLVVAGASEEEADAAAPASLSVEDLAVLSIDRAQEDNLRIKDAISQVVAEHPLADGSLANRKQVYNAVLAMKQ
;
A
#
# COMPACT_ATOMS: atom_id res chain seq x y z
N GLY A 1 -34.99 9.78 7.50
CA GLY A 1 -33.51 9.84 7.57
C GLY A 1 -32.96 11.02 6.76
N LEU A 2 -31.64 11.29 6.81
CA LEU A 2 -31.03 12.46 6.15
C LEU A 2 -31.32 12.52 4.65
N LEU A 3 -31.21 11.41 3.94
CA LEU A 3 -31.46 11.36 2.49
C LEU A 3 -32.93 11.64 2.14
N GLY A 4 -33.89 11.23 2.97
CA GLY A 4 -35.30 11.58 2.77
C GLY A 4 -35.56 13.11 2.87
N ARG A 5 -34.76 13.83 3.61
CA ARG A 5 -34.82 15.31 3.63
C ARG A 5 -34.29 15.91 2.33
N VAL A 6 -33.23 15.31 1.76
CA VAL A 6 -32.70 15.74 0.45
C VAL A 6 -33.72 15.51 -0.65
N GLU A 7 -34.44 14.39 -0.64
CA GLU A 7 -35.52 14.09 -1.57
C GLU A 7 -36.67 15.12 -1.52
N THR A 8 -36.87 15.75 -0.35
CA THR A 8 -37.87 16.82 -0.17
C THR A 8 -37.31 18.22 -0.38
N GLY A 9 -36.09 18.35 -0.95
CA GLY A 9 -35.49 19.62 -1.34
C GLY A 9 -34.52 20.24 -0.31
N ALA A 10 -34.19 19.55 0.79
CA ALA A 10 -33.21 20.03 1.75
C ALA A 10 -31.78 19.80 1.26
N THR A 11 -30.85 20.68 1.64
CA THR A 11 -29.41 20.47 1.47
C THR A 11 -28.83 19.82 2.74
N VAL A 12 -28.04 18.78 2.57
CA VAL A 12 -27.29 18.12 3.66
C VAL A 12 -25.80 18.36 3.43
N LEU A 13 -25.14 18.95 4.41
CA LEU A 13 -23.70 19.18 4.41
C LEU A 13 -23.02 18.09 5.24
N VAL A 14 -22.02 17.43 4.66
CA VAL A 14 -21.11 16.49 5.34
C VAL A 14 -19.79 17.22 5.60
N VAL A 15 -19.39 17.30 6.84
CA VAL A 15 -18.16 17.99 7.27
C VAL A 15 -17.26 17.03 8.04
N ALA A 16 -15.95 17.29 8.02
CA ALA A 16 -14.93 16.63 8.84
C ALA A 16 -14.35 17.66 9.83
N ASP A 17 -13.76 17.19 10.91
CA ASP A 17 -13.07 18.05 11.88
C ASP A 17 -11.82 18.70 11.28
N ALA A 18 -11.14 17.97 10.37
CA ALA A 18 -10.00 18.46 9.60
C ALA A 18 -9.94 17.75 8.24
N GLY A 19 -9.46 18.46 7.22
CA GLY A 19 -9.29 17.90 5.87
C GLY A 19 -10.60 17.67 5.14
N MET A 20 -10.57 16.69 4.21
CA MET A 20 -11.70 16.35 3.35
C MET A 20 -12.55 15.24 3.97
N PRO A 21 -13.88 15.42 4.09
CA PRO A 21 -14.78 14.35 4.49
C PRO A 21 -14.58 13.09 3.64
N THR A 22 -14.83 11.93 4.20
CA THR A 22 -14.70 10.60 3.59
C THR A 22 -13.27 10.06 3.43
N ILE A 23 -12.25 10.93 3.49
CA ILE A 23 -10.85 10.52 3.40
C ILE A 23 -10.33 10.23 4.81
N ASN A 24 -10.35 8.96 5.22
CA ASN A 24 -10.13 8.49 6.60
C ASN A 24 -11.10 9.08 7.64
N ASP A 25 -12.19 9.64 7.17
CA ASP A 25 -13.26 10.23 7.96
C ASP A 25 -14.63 9.62 7.60
N PRO A 26 -15.62 9.72 8.48
CA PRO A 26 -16.99 9.30 8.17
C PRO A 26 -17.57 10.05 6.98
N GLY A 27 -18.57 9.44 6.31
CA GLY A 27 -19.34 10.10 5.26
C GLY A 27 -19.49 9.29 3.96
N LEU A 28 -18.56 8.38 3.64
CA LEU A 28 -18.62 7.61 2.39
C LEU A 28 -19.95 6.87 2.20
N ALA A 29 -20.51 6.31 3.27
CA ALA A 29 -21.76 5.55 3.19
C ALA A 29 -22.96 6.43 2.79
N ILE A 30 -23.03 7.68 3.28
CA ILE A 30 -24.12 8.59 2.91
C ILE A 30 -23.95 9.10 1.48
N VAL A 31 -22.73 9.39 1.04
CA VAL A 31 -22.42 9.79 -0.34
C VAL A 31 -22.80 8.66 -1.31
N ARG A 32 -22.38 7.43 -1.03
CA ARG A 32 -22.71 6.26 -1.85
C ARG A 32 -24.23 6.08 -1.98
N ARG A 33 -24.96 6.11 -0.86
CA ARG A 33 -26.42 5.97 -0.87
C ARG A 33 -27.15 7.12 -1.58
N ALA A 34 -26.61 8.34 -1.52
CA ALA A 34 -27.16 9.47 -2.26
C ALA A 34 -27.03 9.23 -3.77
N ILE A 35 -25.87 8.80 -4.24
CA ILE A 35 -25.61 8.45 -5.64
C ILE A 35 -26.53 7.31 -6.10
N GLU A 36 -26.66 6.24 -5.31
CA GLU A 36 -27.56 5.10 -5.60
C GLU A 36 -29.03 5.51 -5.75
N ARG A 37 -29.45 6.60 -5.09
CA ARG A 37 -30.81 7.17 -5.19
C ARG A 37 -30.96 8.25 -6.26
N GLY A 38 -29.91 8.51 -7.05
CA GLY A 38 -29.91 9.55 -8.06
C GLY A 38 -29.96 10.97 -7.51
N LEU A 39 -29.62 11.17 -6.22
CA LEU A 39 -29.59 12.49 -5.60
C LEU A 39 -28.32 13.24 -6.02
N PRO A 40 -28.39 14.57 -6.24
CA PRO A 40 -27.24 15.37 -6.59
C PRO A 40 -26.23 15.39 -5.44
N VAL A 41 -24.96 15.15 -5.75
CA VAL A 41 -23.84 15.22 -4.82
C VAL A 41 -22.78 16.13 -5.41
N THR A 42 -22.26 17.03 -4.62
CA THR A 42 -21.14 17.91 -4.98
C THR A 42 -20.13 17.96 -3.87
N CYS A 43 -18.93 18.43 -4.17
CA CYS A 43 -17.84 18.58 -3.20
C CYS A 43 -17.26 20.00 -3.32
N ALA A 44 -17.11 20.68 -2.19
CA ALA A 44 -16.32 21.90 -2.12
C ALA A 44 -14.84 21.53 -1.97
N PRO A 45 -13.92 22.08 -2.78
CA PRO A 45 -12.48 21.86 -2.57
C PRO A 45 -12.07 22.32 -1.18
N GLY A 46 -11.28 21.50 -0.50
CA GLY A 46 -10.80 21.78 0.85
C GLY A 46 -9.34 21.35 1.04
N PRO A 47 -8.76 21.64 2.20
CA PRO A 47 -7.38 21.29 2.54
C PRO A 47 -7.20 19.78 2.55
N SER A 48 -6.00 19.32 2.17
CA SER A 48 -5.64 17.91 2.15
C SER A 48 -4.19 17.73 2.57
N ALA A 49 -3.96 17.23 3.78
CA ALA A 49 -2.62 16.97 4.28
C ALA A 49 -1.82 16.00 3.39
N VAL A 50 -2.51 15.10 2.66
CA VAL A 50 -1.88 14.22 1.67
C VAL A 50 -1.26 15.02 0.54
N LEU A 51 -2.00 15.96 -0.05
CA LEU A 51 -1.52 16.78 -1.16
C LEU A 51 -0.48 17.80 -0.68
N ASP A 52 -0.69 18.41 0.48
CA ASP A 52 0.27 19.36 1.05
C ASP A 52 1.62 18.69 1.31
N ALA A 53 1.62 17.51 1.95
CA ALA A 53 2.83 16.72 2.19
C ALA A 53 3.50 16.29 0.88
N LEU A 54 2.72 15.86 -0.11
CA LEU A 54 3.24 15.47 -1.41
C LEU A 54 3.94 16.65 -2.09
N CYS A 55 3.34 17.84 -2.13
CA CYS A 55 3.95 19.06 -2.66
C CYS A 55 5.25 19.43 -1.92
N LEU A 56 5.28 19.26 -0.59
CA LEU A 56 6.43 19.60 0.24
C LEU A 56 7.51 18.51 0.26
N SER A 57 7.21 17.30 -0.19
CA SER A 57 8.13 16.15 -0.11
C SER A 57 9.37 16.29 -1.00
N GLY A 58 9.23 16.93 -2.15
CA GLY A 58 10.25 16.95 -3.20
C GLY A 58 10.38 15.62 -3.97
N LEU A 59 9.42 14.71 -3.80
CA LEU A 59 9.32 13.44 -4.53
C LEU A 59 8.41 13.58 -5.76
N PRO A 60 8.44 12.65 -6.73
CA PRO A 60 7.55 12.68 -7.90
C PRO A 60 6.08 12.74 -7.50
N THR A 61 5.32 13.65 -8.13
CA THR A 61 3.92 13.93 -7.80
C THR A 61 2.95 13.54 -8.90
N ASP A 62 3.45 13.17 -10.06
CA ASP A 62 2.66 12.80 -11.25
C ASP A 62 1.84 11.52 -11.02
N ARG A 63 2.38 10.60 -10.24
CA ARG A 63 1.70 9.36 -9.86
C ARG A 63 2.00 9.03 -8.40
N PHE A 64 0.97 8.93 -7.59
CA PHE A 64 1.08 8.55 -6.17
C PHE A 64 -0.05 7.63 -5.75
N CYS A 65 0.13 6.91 -4.65
CA CYS A 65 -0.91 6.17 -3.97
C CYS A 65 -1.01 6.63 -2.51
N TYR A 66 -2.23 6.74 -2.04
CA TYR A 66 -2.53 7.04 -0.64
C TYR A 66 -3.01 5.77 0.05
N GLU A 67 -2.29 5.34 1.06
CA GLU A 67 -2.49 4.07 1.75
C GLU A 67 -3.11 4.22 3.15
N GLY A 68 -3.42 5.46 3.56
CA GLY A 68 -4.01 5.74 4.87
C GLY A 68 -3.04 5.45 6.01
N PHE A 69 -3.57 4.96 7.15
CA PHE A 69 -2.77 4.55 8.30
C PHE A 69 -2.26 3.12 8.15
N LEU A 70 -1.00 2.91 8.47
CA LEU A 70 -0.42 1.57 8.54
C LEU A 70 -1.12 0.68 9.58
N PRO A 71 -1.17 -0.65 9.40
CA PRO A 71 -1.71 -1.57 10.40
C PRO A 71 -1.05 -1.41 11.77
N ARG A 72 -1.84 -1.57 12.83
CA ARG A 72 -1.32 -1.37 14.21
C ARG A 72 -0.36 -2.46 14.64
N LYS A 73 -0.67 -3.72 14.32
CA LYS A 73 0.17 -4.87 14.70
C LYS A 73 1.39 -4.96 13.80
N HIS A 74 2.55 -5.16 14.40
CA HIS A 74 3.83 -5.29 13.72
C HIS A 74 3.78 -6.29 12.55
N SER A 75 3.30 -7.51 12.79
CA SER A 75 3.26 -8.56 11.75
C SER A 75 2.36 -8.18 10.57
N GLU A 76 1.19 -7.59 10.83
CA GLU A 76 0.27 -7.12 9.79
C GLU A 76 0.89 -5.93 9.02
N ARG A 77 1.58 -5.02 9.72
CA ARG A 77 2.24 -3.85 9.13
C ARG A 77 3.40 -4.26 8.21
N VAL A 78 4.25 -5.17 8.68
CA VAL A 78 5.36 -5.70 7.85
C VAL A 78 4.82 -6.44 6.63
N GLN A 79 3.80 -7.28 6.79
CA GLN A 79 3.18 -7.97 5.66
C GLN A 79 2.58 -6.98 4.65
N TYR A 80 1.89 -5.96 5.13
CA TYR A 80 1.31 -4.91 4.28
C TYR A 80 2.40 -4.13 3.54
N LEU A 81 3.45 -3.66 4.23
CA LEU A 81 4.57 -2.96 3.61
C LEU A 81 5.27 -3.81 2.54
N ARG A 82 5.38 -5.13 2.75
CA ARG A 82 5.95 -6.04 1.74
C ARG A 82 5.16 -6.02 0.43
N THR A 83 3.83 -5.87 0.46
CA THR A 83 3.02 -5.74 -0.77
C THR A 83 3.32 -4.46 -1.55
N LEU A 84 3.85 -3.43 -0.87
CA LEU A 84 4.20 -2.13 -1.44
C LEU A 84 5.69 -2.02 -1.80
N ARG A 85 6.49 -3.06 -1.59
CA ARG A 85 7.94 -3.01 -1.78
C ARG A 85 8.33 -2.66 -3.23
N SER A 86 7.57 -3.18 -4.20
CA SER A 86 7.76 -2.93 -5.63
C SER A 86 6.91 -1.80 -6.19
N GLU A 87 6.15 -1.07 -5.36
CA GLU A 87 5.31 0.03 -5.81
C GLU A 87 6.19 1.16 -6.39
N ARG A 88 5.96 1.51 -7.64
CA ARG A 88 6.74 2.53 -8.38
C ARG A 88 6.25 3.95 -8.17
N ARG A 89 5.00 4.12 -7.75
CA ARG A 89 4.42 5.43 -7.45
C ARG A 89 4.93 5.93 -6.10
N THR A 90 4.92 7.23 -5.90
CA THR A 90 5.11 7.81 -4.57
C THR A 90 4.01 7.34 -3.63
N ILE A 91 4.37 6.87 -2.44
CA ILE A 91 3.44 6.29 -1.46
C ILE A 91 3.24 7.29 -0.33
N VAL A 92 1.99 7.53 0.07
CA VAL A 92 1.66 8.46 1.15
C VAL A 92 0.91 7.73 2.25
N PHE A 93 1.39 7.85 3.50
CA PHE A 93 0.77 7.29 4.69
C PHE A 93 0.44 8.40 5.69
N TYR A 94 -0.64 8.23 6.45
CA TYR A 94 -0.83 8.95 7.70
C TYR A 94 -0.16 8.19 8.85
N GLU A 95 0.37 8.94 9.82
CA GLU A 95 0.96 8.35 11.01
C GLU A 95 0.74 9.23 12.25
N THR A 96 0.90 8.64 13.42
CA THR A 96 0.69 9.28 14.71
C THR A 96 1.94 9.21 15.59
N LEU A 97 2.05 10.12 16.56
CA LEU A 97 3.20 10.21 17.45
C LEU A 97 3.50 8.91 18.23
N HIS A 98 2.47 8.12 18.55
CA HIS A 98 2.62 6.89 19.35
C HIS A 98 3.14 5.70 18.55
N ARG A 99 3.17 5.82 17.22
CA ARG A 99 3.46 4.70 16.31
C ARG A 99 4.61 4.97 15.36
N ILE A 100 5.04 6.23 15.28
CA ILE A 100 6.05 6.66 14.30
C ILE A 100 7.35 5.88 14.42
N ASP A 101 7.82 5.59 15.63
CA ASP A 101 9.08 4.87 15.86
C ASP A 101 9.00 3.42 15.32
N ASP A 102 7.95 2.71 15.68
CA ASP A 102 7.68 1.36 15.17
C ASP A 102 7.50 1.35 13.65
N SER A 103 6.75 2.30 13.12
CA SER A 103 6.48 2.41 11.68
C SER A 103 7.76 2.71 10.90
N MET A 104 8.64 3.58 11.44
CA MET A 104 9.93 3.87 10.82
C MET A 104 10.90 2.68 10.87
N ALA A 105 10.84 1.87 11.94
CA ALA A 105 11.63 0.65 12.01
C ALA A 105 11.20 -0.36 10.92
N ASP A 106 9.89 -0.55 10.75
CA ASP A 106 9.35 -1.48 9.76
C ASP A 106 9.54 -0.98 8.31
N LEU A 107 9.42 0.34 8.09
CA LEU A 107 9.75 0.95 6.79
C LEU A 107 11.23 0.72 6.42
N LEU A 108 12.13 0.87 7.39
CA LEU A 108 13.55 0.61 7.19
C LEU A 108 13.82 -0.86 6.85
N ASP A 109 13.20 -1.78 7.57
CA ASP A 109 13.36 -3.22 7.35
C ASP A 109 12.86 -3.64 5.95
N VAL A 110 11.70 -3.16 5.55
CA VAL A 110 11.05 -3.62 4.30
C VAL A 110 11.54 -2.88 3.07
N PHE A 111 11.68 -1.55 3.13
CA PHE A 111 12.04 -0.72 1.97
C PHE A 111 13.53 -0.43 1.87
N GLY A 112 14.27 -0.73 2.92
CA GLY A 112 15.72 -0.52 2.98
C GLY A 112 16.12 0.90 3.37
N PRO A 113 17.42 1.10 3.70
CA PRO A 113 17.91 2.35 4.28
C PRO A 113 17.96 3.52 3.32
N ASN A 114 18.08 3.26 2.02
CA ASN A 114 18.43 4.26 1.01
C ASN A 114 17.22 4.88 0.30
N ARG A 115 16.03 4.28 0.40
CA ARG A 115 14.83 4.80 -0.24
C ARG A 115 14.52 6.19 0.30
N LYS A 116 14.25 7.13 -0.60
CA LYS A 116 13.96 8.52 -0.23
C LYS A 116 12.59 8.65 0.40
N MET A 117 12.48 9.55 1.37
CA MET A 117 11.20 9.88 1.99
C MET A 117 11.19 11.30 2.54
N ALA A 118 9.99 11.77 2.84
CA ALA A 118 9.74 12.94 3.65
C ALA A 118 8.81 12.60 4.81
N LEU A 119 9.05 13.18 5.97
CA LEU A 119 8.15 13.22 7.10
C LEU A 119 7.67 14.66 7.25
N CYS A 120 6.38 14.88 7.04
CA CYS A 120 5.73 16.17 7.22
C CYS A 120 4.85 16.12 8.46
N ARG A 121 4.92 17.12 9.32
CA ARG A 121 4.10 17.20 10.53
C ARG A 121 3.45 18.55 10.70
N GLU A 122 2.29 18.57 11.37
CA GLU A 122 1.56 19.78 11.76
C GLU A 122 1.39 20.78 10.60
N LEU A 123 1.14 20.23 9.39
CA LEU A 123 0.99 21.01 8.17
C LEU A 123 -0.05 22.11 8.34
N THR A 124 0.26 23.32 7.86
CA THR A 124 -0.54 24.55 7.96
C THR A 124 -0.73 25.09 9.39
N LYS A 125 -0.02 24.54 10.38
CA LYS A 125 -0.06 24.99 11.79
C LYS A 125 1.27 25.64 12.21
N ASP A 126 1.32 26.24 13.39
CA ASP A 126 2.51 26.96 13.90
C ASP A 126 3.77 26.09 14.01
N PHE A 127 3.62 24.79 14.17
CA PHE A 127 4.73 23.85 14.30
C PHE A 127 4.95 23.00 13.04
N GLU A 128 4.58 23.54 11.89
CA GLU A 128 4.82 22.88 10.60
C GLU A 128 6.31 22.54 10.41
N GLN A 129 6.58 21.29 10.05
CA GLN A 129 7.93 20.85 9.75
C GLN A 129 7.91 19.77 8.67
N SER A 130 8.89 19.84 7.76
CA SER A 130 9.14 18.79 6.76
C SER A 130 10.59 18.35 6.83
N ARG A 131 10.83 17.09 7.19
CA ARG A 131 12.13 16.43 7.20
C ARG A 131 12.25 15.58 5.94
N ARG A 132 13.35 15.72 5.19
CA ARG A 132 13.58 15.02 3.92
C ARG A 132 14.91 14.30 3.96
N GLY A 133 14.98 13.09 3.39
CA GLY A 133 16.20 12.30 3.36
C GLY A 133 15.94 10.88 2.91
N THR A 134 16.82 9.97 3.30
CA THR A 134 16.59 8.54 3.18
C THR A 134 15.80 8.03 4.40
N ILE A 135 15.18 6.85 4.28
CA ILE A 135 14.48 6.22 5.42
C ILE A 135 15.40 6.13 6.65
N ALA A 136 16.67 5.74 6.46
CA ALA A 136 17.63 5.69 7.56
C ALA A 136 17.85 7.06 8.22
N GLN A 137 18.02 8.13 7.42
CA GLN A 137 18.22 9.48 7.92
C GLN A 137 16.99 10.01 8.66
N ILE A 138 15.81 9.80 8.10
CA ILE A 138 14.56 10.22 8.74
C ILE A 138 14.31 9.44 10.02
N ARG A 139 14.54 8.12 10.03
CA ARG A 139 14.45 7.30 11.24
C ARG A 139 15.39 7.82 12.33
N GLN A 140 16.64 8.13 11.99
CA GLN A 140 17.58 8.71 12.96
C GLN A 140 17.08 10.03 13.50
N SER A 141 16.55 10.91 12.64
CA SER A 141 15.98 12.19 13.08
C SER A 141 14.74 12.04 13.99
N VAL A 142 13.98 10.96 13.84
CA VAL A 142 12.84 10.64 14.73
C VAL A 142 13.34 10.19 16.10
N ILE A 143 14.44 9.43 16.16
CA ILE A 143 15.07 9.00 17.42
C ILE A 143 15.67 10.20 18.16
N ASP A 144 16.40 11.05 17.45
CA ASP A 144 17.10 12.20 18.03
C ASP A 144 16.12 13.29 18.51
N GLU A 145 15.06 13.52 17.74
CA GLU A 145 14.02 14.51 18.01
C GLU A 145 12.63 13.94 17.66
N PRO A 146 11.97 13.23 18.59
CA PRO A 146 10.67 12.64 18.36
C PRO A 146 9.64 13.68 17.92
N PRO A 147 9.02 13.51 16.73
CA PRO A 147 8.03 14.45 16.24
C PRO A 147 6.72 14.35 17.06
N ARG A 148 6.00 15.46 17.16
CA ARG A 148 4.70 15.53 17.83
C ARG A 148 3.62 15.94 16.84
N GLY A 149 2.37 15.62 17.16
CA GLY A 149 1.21 16.00 16.36
C GLY A 149 0.88 15.01 15.26
N GLU A 150 0.16 15.48 14.26
CA GLU A 150 -0.26 14.70 13.09
C GLU A 150 0.84 14.66 12.05
N MET A 151 1.05 13.50 11.46
CA MET A 151 2.14 13.28 10.53
C MET A 151 1.68 12.64 9.23
N VAL A 152 2.36 13.04 8.16
CA VAL A 152 2.26 12.41 6.84
C VAL A 152 3.66 11.93 6.45
N LEU A 153 3.76 10.66 6.09
CA LEU A 153 4.95 10.05 5.53
C LEU A 153 4.79 9.97 4.02
N VAL A 154 5.72 10.51 3.29
CA VAL A 154 5.76 10.43 1.83
C VAL A 154 7.01 9.64 1.47
N VAL A 155 6.85 8.48 0.84
CA VAL A 155 7.95 7.56 0.51
C VAL A 155 8.06 7.47 -1.01
N ALA A 156 9.29 7.54 -1.52
CA ALA A 156 9.53 7.37 -2.94
C ALA A 156 9.10 5.98 -3.41
N GLY A 157 8.60 5.88 -4.61
CA GLY A 157 8.38 4.60 -5.27
C GLY A 157 9.69 3.81 -5.42
N ALA A 158 9.57 2.53 -5.66
CA ALA A 158 10.71 1.66 -5.96
C ALA A 158 11.41 2.13 -7.24
N SER A 159 12.74 2.11 -7.23
CA SER A 159 13.52 2.23 -8.48
C SER A 159 13.26 1.02 -9.39
N GLU A 160 13.68 1.10 -10.66
CA GLU A 160 13.59 -0.07 -11.56
C GLU A 160 14.33 -1.28 -10.99
N GLU A 161 15.54 -1.07 -10.48
CA GLU A 161 16.35 -2.11 -9.87
C GLU A 161 15.68 -2.72 -8.62
N GLU A 162 15.09 -1.88 -7.76
CA GLU A 162 14.36 -2.33 -6.57
C GLU A 162 13.06 -3.06 -6.92
N ALA A 163 12.34 -2.61 -7.94
CA ALA A 163 11.11 -3.24 -8.40
C ALA A 163 11.40 -4.60 -9.05
N ASP A 164 12.45 -4.67 -9.85
CA ASP A 164 12.87 -5.93 -10.50
C ASP A 164 13.42 -6.93 -9.47
N ALA A 165 14.16 -6.45 -8.46
CA ALA A 165 14.63 -7.29 -7.35
C ALA A 165 13.51 -7.74 -6.40
N ALA A 166 12.42 -6.97 -6.32
CA ALA A 166 11.24 -7.29 -5.50
C ALA A 166 10.15 -8.02 -6.29
N ALA A 167 10.23 -8.01 -7.62
CA ALA A 167 9.41 -8.89 -8.42
C ALA A 167 9.65 -10.32 -7.88
N PRO A 168 8.60 -11.11 -7.59
CA PRO A 168 8.81 -12.51 -7.28
C PRO A 168 9.69 -13.04 -8.40
N ALA A 169 10.86 -13.57 -8.04
CA ALA A 169 11.70 -14.24 -9.02
C ALA A 169 10.76 -15.17 -9.77
N SER A 170 10.57 -14.94 -11.07
CA SER A 170 9.63 -15.74 -11.84
C SER A 170 10.01 -17.18 -11.57
N LEU A 171 9.10 -17.90 -10.92
CA LEU A 171 9.39 -19.26 -10.50
C LEU A 171 9.86 -20.00 -11.75
N SER A 172 11.03 -20.59 -11.68
CA SER A 172 11.52 -21.43 -12.78
C SER A 172 10.59 -22.61 -12.97
N VAL A 173 10.69 -23.26 -14.09
CA VAL A 173 9.93 -24.51 -14.33
C VAL A 173 10.23 -25.54 -13.23
N GLU A 174 11.46 -25.54 -12.73
CA GLU A 174 11.92 -26.39 -11.64
C GLU A 174 11.25 -26.01 -10.31
N ASP A 175 11.17 -24.74 -9.98
CA ASP A 175 10.48 -24.26 -8.76
C ASP A 175 8.99 -24.62 -8.80
N LEU A 176 8.33 -24.42 -9.94
CA LEU A 176 6.93 -24.81 -10.13
C LEU A 176 6.74 -26.34 -10.02
N ALA A 177 7.73 -27.14 -10.44
CA ALA A 177 7.71 -28.57 -10.28
C ALA A 177 7.81 -29.00 -8.82
N VAL A 178 8.70 -28.37 -8.03
CA VAL A 178 8.81 -28.60 -6.56
C VAL A 178 7.49 -28.25 -5.88
N LEU A 179 6.98 -27.05 -6.08
CA LEU A 179 5.70 -26.61 -5.51
C LEU A 179 4.53 -27.56 -5.88
N SER A 180 4.54 -28.09 -7.10
CA SER A 180 3.51 -29.04 -7.55
C SER A 180 3.62 -30.39 -6.85
N ILE A 181 4.82 -30.83 -6.53
CA ILE A 181 5.05 -32.07 -5.77
C ILE A 181 4.55 -31.89 -4.34
N ASP A 182 4.93 -30.78 -3.67
CA ASP A 182 4.52 -30.48 -2.30
C ASP A 182 3.00 -30.36 -2.21
N ARG A 183 2.37 -29.59 -3.09
CA ARG A 183 0.91 -29.44 -3.18
C ARG A 183 0.20 -30.79 -3.38
N ALA A 184 0.73 -31.63 -4.25
CA ALA A 184 0.16 -32.94 -4.52
C ALA A 184 0.18 -33.85 -3.27
N GLN A 185 1.23 -33.73 -2.45
CA GLN A 185 1.37 -34.50 -1.20
C GLN A 185 0.47 -33.95 -0.10
N GLU A 186 0.47 -32.63 0.12
CA GLU A 186 -0.29 -31.97 1.18
C GLU A 186 -1.80 -32.13 0.99
N ASP A 187 -2.30 -31.90 -0.24
CA ASP A 187 -3.71 -31.88 -0.57
C ASP A 187 -4.22 -33.25 -1.11
N ASN A 188 -3.37 -34.28 -1.12
CA ASN A 188 -3.66 -35.61 -1.68
C ASN A 188 -4.22 -35.55 -3.12
N LEU A 189 -3.64 -34.70 -3.96
CA LEU A 189 -4.05 -34.46 -5.34
C LEU A 189 -3.25 -35.32 -6.32
N ARG A 190 -3.84 -35.57 -7.49
CA ARG A 190 -3.06 -36.07 -8.61
C ARG A 190 -2.07 -35.01 -9.08
N ILE A 191 -0.84 -35.40 -9.38
CA ILE A 191 0.22 -34.44 -9.78
C ILE A 191 -0.19 -33.52 -10.93
N LYS A 192 -1.00 -33.98 -11.88
CA LYS A 192 -1.51 -33.13 -12.98
C LYS A 192 -2.45 -32.06 -12.50
N ASP A 193 -3.24 -32.33 -11.48
CA ASP A 193 -4.19 -31.38 -10.91
C ASP A 193 -3.43 -30.34 -10.08
N ALA A 194 -2.45 -30.76 -9.28
CA ALA A 194 -1.55 -29.88 -8.54
C ALA A 194 -0.76 -28.95 -9.48
N ILE A 195 -0.20 -29.44 -10.58
CA ILE A 195 0.47 -28.61 -11.60
C ILE A 195 -0.48 -27.57 -12.17
N SER A 196 -1.74 -27.95 -12.43
CA SER A 196 -2.72 -27.03 -12.99
C SER A 196 -3.05 -25.88 -12.04
N GLN A 197 -3.14 -26.16 -10.74
CA GLN A 197 -3.38 -25.17 -9.69
C GLN A 197 -2.15 -24.28 -9.50
N VAL A 198 -0.97 -24.86 -9.30
CA VAL A 198 0.28 -24.12 -9.06
C VAL A 198 0.61 -23.19 -10.23
N VAL A 199 0.48 -23.65 -11.48
CA VAL A 199 0.71 -22.81 -12.67
C VAL A 199 -0.30 -21.68 -12.77
N ALA A 200 -1.55 -21.88 -12.36
CA ALA A 200 -2.56 -20.81 -12.36
C ALA A 200 -2.35 -19.78 -11.24
N GLU A 201 -1.84 -20.21 -10.09
CA GLU A 201 -1.56 -19.35 -8.93
C GLU A 201 -0.26 -18.53 -9.09
N HIS A 202 0.67 -19.03 -9.93
CA HIS A 202 2.00 -18.41 -10.13
C HIS A 202 2.25 -18.09 -11.62
N PRO A 203 1.65 -17.04 -12.17
CA PRO A 203 1.94 -16.61 -13.54
C PRO A 203 3.40 -16.14 -13.65
N LEU A 204 3.96 -16.25 -14.86
CA LEU A 204 5.29 -15.75 -15.18
C LEU A 204 5.32 -14.21 -15.11
N ALA A 205 6.53 -13.63 -15.12
CA ALA A 205 6.72 -12.18 -15.00
C ALA A 205 6.01 -11.35 -16.09
N ASP A 206 5.75 -11.93 -17.26
CA ASP A 206 4.98 -11.34 -18.36
C ASP A 206 3.45 -11.54 -18.24
N GLY A 207 2.98 -12.13 -17.13
CA GLY A 207 1.58 -12.46 -16.89
C GLY A 207 1.08 -13.71 -17.63
N SER A 208 1.92 -14.38 -18.43
CA SER A 208 1.59 -15.66 -19.08
C SER A 208 1.66 -16.83 -18.09
N LEU A 209 1.00 -17.92 -18.41
CA LEU A 209 1.11 -19.14 -17.61
C LEU A 209 2.26 -20.02 -18.11
N ALA A 210 2.98 -20.63 -17.17
CA ALA A 210 4.01 -21.60 -17.49
C ALA A 210 3.43 -22.80 -18.29
N ASN A 211 4.23 -23.38 -19.16
CA ASN A 211 3.81 -24.53 -19.94
C ASN A 211 3.70 -25.78 -19.05
N ARG A 212 2.48 -26.23 -18.78
CA ARG A 212 2.18 -27.38 -17.90
C ARG A 212 2.95 -28.66 -18.30
N LYS A 213 3.24 -28.86 -19.60
CA LYS A 213 3.99 -30.01 -20.07
C LYS A 213 5.47 -29.92 -19.66
N GLN A 214 6.05 -28.70 -19.66
CA GLN A 214 7.41 -28.48 -19.19
C GLN A 214 7.51 -28.73 -17.68
N VAL A 215 6.58 -28.19 -16.89
CA VAL A 215 6.51 -28.43 -15.43
C VAL A 215 6.33 -29.93 -15.13
N TYR A 216 5.49 -30.65 -15.88
CA TYR A 216 5.29 -32.08 -15.71
C TYR A 216 6.57 -32.88 -16.02
N ASN A 217 7.31 -32.49 -17.05
CA ASN A 217 8.59 -33.13 -17.39
C ASN A 217 9.64 -32.89 -16.30
N ALA A 218 9.70 -31.69 -15.72
CA ALA A 218 10.58 -31.38 -14.60
C ALA A 218 10.22 -32.22 -13.35
N VAL A 219 8.94 -32.39 -13.04
CA VAL A 219 8.48 -33.29 -11.98
C VAL A 219 8.94 -34.72 -12.19
N LEU A 220 8.87 -35.23 -13.44
CA LEU A 220 9.33 -36.58 -13.75
C LEU A 220 10.84 -36.73 -13.59
N ALA A 221 11.62 -35.72 -13.96
CA ALA A 221 13.07 -35.71 -13.79
C ALA A 221 13.51 -35.72 -12.32
N MET A 222 12.75 -35.10 -11.42
CA MET A 222 13.03 -35.07 -9.98
C MET A 222 12.66 -36.36 -9.25
N LYS A 223 11.90 -37.25 -9.87
CA LYS A 223 11.49 -38.55 -9.30
C LYS A 223 12.40 -39.72 -9.72
N GLN A 224 13.40 -39.46 -10.54
CA GLN A 224 14.44 -40.42 -10.92
C GLN A 224 15.66 -40.28 -10.01
#